data_d4a386695ae146e998bf04f88d85a221
#
_entry.id   d4a386695ae146e998bf04f88d85a221
#
_cell.length_a   1.000
_cell.length_b   1.000
_cell.length_c   1.000
_cell.angle_alpha   90.00
_cell.angle_beta   90.00
_cell.angle_gamma   90.00
#
_symmetry.space_group_name_H-M   'P 1'
#
loop_
_entity.id
_entity.type
_entity.pdbx_description
1 polymer ?
#
loop_
_entity_poly.entity_id
_entity_poly.type
_entity_poly.pdbx_seq_one_letter_code
_entity_poly.pdbx_strand_id
1 'polypeptide(L)'
;RDVAPSRGLGDVYKRQPQFSGLLTAVGVFYCLSGKTLIKEVKAVFEAVDRSTEEGRRQVARIVGRDTSNLSPQEIRAAALETLSENLSDGVIAPMFWFALLGLPGMMAYKMVNTLDSMIGYKNERYLEFGRIAAQIDDIANYIPARLTAYLMLLVSNNWGKRDFVRRFGPEHASPNSGYPEAALAAVLDCQFGGTHDYFGKPVEKPYIGTNARPFTTEDMRIAIQVNSNTELVMGVI
;
A
#
# COMPACT_ATOMS: atom_id res chain seq x y z
N ARG A 1 0.31 -25.13 60.94
CA ARG A 1 -0.47 -25.07 59.66
C ARG A 1 0.44 -24.45 58.62
N ASP A 2 1.12 -25.31 57.85
CA ASP A 2 1.95 -24.90 56.74
C ASP A 2 1.05 -24.44 55.59
N VAL A 3 1.12 -23.15 55.21
CA VAL A 3 0.49 -22.64 54.02
C VAL A 3 1.42 -22.98 52.83
N ALA A 4 0.99 -23.90 52.01
CA ALA A 4 1.75 -24.29 50.78
C ALA A 4 1.97 -23.03 49.92
N PRO A 5 3.21 -22.77 49.43
CA PRO A 5 3.49 -21.63 48.60
C PRO A 5 2.72 -21.76 47.29
N SER A 6 2.06 -20.66 46.87
CA SER A 6 1.30 -20.57 45.63
C SER A 6 2.19 -20.80 44.40
N ARG A 7 2.30 -22.03 43.98
CA ARG A 7 3.08 -22.47 42.78
C ARG A 7 2.46 -22.04 41.42
N GLY A 8 1.36 -21.30 41.40
CA GLY A 8 0.58 -21.04 40.18
C GLY A 8 0.97 -19.79 39.37
N LEU A 9 1.33 -18.71 40.03
CA LEU A 9 1.53 -17.41 39.35
C LEU A 9 2.91 -17.27 38.71
N GLY A 10 3.96 -17.82 39.31
CA GLY A 10 5.32 -17.74 38.78
C GLY A 10 5.54 -18.53 37.48
N ASP A 11 4.85 -19.66 37.29
CA ASP A 11 4.95 -20.48 36.08
C ASP A 11 4.12 -19.89 34.92
N VAL A 12 3.06 -19.16 35.21
CA VAL A 12 2.25 -18.43 34.23
C VAL A 12 3.07 -17.27 33.65
N TYR A 13 3.79 -16.52 34.48
CA TYR A 13 4.67 -15.44 34.00
C TYR A 13 5.87 -15.94 33.17
N LYS A 14 6.38 -17.12 33.43
CA LYS A 14 7.49 -17.73 32.64
C LYS A 14 7.06 -18.23 31.25
N ARG A 15 5.79 -18.58 31.04
CA ARG A 15 5.24 -19.02 29.74
C ARG A 15 4.75 -17.88 28.87
N GLN A 16 4.55 -16.69 29.41
CA GLN A 16 4.07 -15.51 28.68
C GLN A 16 4.97 -15.06 27.52
N PRO A 17 6.32 -15.08 27.59
CA PRO A 17 7.14 -14.63 26.46
C PRO A 17 7.00 -15.47 25.19
N GLN A 18 6.79 -16.77 25.31
CA GLN A 18 6.65 -17.67 24.16
C GLN A 18 5.28 -17.51 23.48
N PHE A 19 4.21 -17.35 24.27
CA PHE A 19 2.87 -17.08 23.76
C PHE A 19 2.76 -15.69 23.13
N SER A 20 3.40 -14.68 23.71
CA SER A 20 3.39 -13.32 23.15
C SER A 20 4.11 -13.25 21.81
N GLY A 21 5.23 -13.98 21.64
CA GLY A 21 5.95 -14.05 20.36
C GLY A 21 5.10 -14.68 19.25
N LEU A 22 4.40 -15.78 19.54
CA LEU A 22 3.51 -16.43 18.57
C LEU A 22 2.33 -15.53 18.19
N LEU A 23 1.68 -14.91 19.17
CA LEU A 23 0.57 -13.97 18.92
C LEU A 23 1.03 -12.77 18.09
N THR A 24 2.21 -12.24 18.40
CA THR A 24 2.80 -11.14 17.61
C THR A 24 3.05 -11.57 16.17
N ALA A 25 3.67 -12.74 15.96
CA ALA A 25 3.94 -13.26 14.61
C ALA A 25 2.65 -13.46 13.79
N VAL A 26 1.60 -14.01 14.41
CA VAL A 26 0.29 -14.18 13.79
C VAL A 26 -0.33 -12.82 13.47
N GLY A 27 -0.31 -11.88 14.41
CA GLY A 27 -0.84 -10.53 14.21
C GLY A 27 -0.12 -9.79 13.07
N VAL A 28 1.20 -9.83 13.03
CA VAL A 28 2.01 -9.26 11.95
C VAL A 28 1.68 -9.92 10.61
N PHE A 29 1.57 -11.25 10.57
CA PHE A 29 1.20 -11.96 9.35
C PHE A 29 -0.13 -11.49 8.75
N TYR A 30 -1.16 -11.29 9.59
CA TYR A 30 -2.48 -10.81 9.12
C TYR A 30 -2.51 -9.32 8.77
N CYS A 31 -1.61 -8.51 9.33
CA CYS A 31 -1.54 -7.09 9.03
C CYS A 31 -0.78 -6.74 7.74
N LEU A 32 0.06 -7.66 7.24
CA LEU A 32 0.86 -7.44 6.04
C LEU A 32 0.23 -8.07 4.79
N SER A 33 0.21 -7.34 3.67
CA SER A 33 -0.46 -7.77 2.43
C SER A 33 0.45 -7.83 1.19
N GLY A 34 1.76 -7.58 1.32
CA GLY A 34 2.68 -7.42 0.20
C GLY A 34 2.69 -8.59 -0.80
N LYS A 35 2.89 -9.82 -0.34
CA LYS A 35 2.97 -11.00 -1.23
C LYS A 35 1.67 -11.26 -2.01
N THR A 36 0.51 -11.03 -1.40
CA THR A 36 -0.79 -11.21 -2.05
C THR A 36 -0.94 -10.21 -3.20
N LEU A 37 -0.59 -8.94 -2.96
CA LEU A 37 -0.68 -7.92 -3.98
C LEU A 37 0.26 -8.17 -5.16
N ILE A 38 1.51 -8.55 -4.93
CA ILE A 38 2.45 -8.91 -5.99
C ILE A 38 1.87 -10.02 -6.88
N LYS A 39 1.24 -11.03 -6.29
CA LYS A 39 0.58 -12.11 -7.04
C LYS A 39 -0.58 -11.59 -7.90
N GLU A 40 -1.42 -10.72 -7.35
CA GLU A 40 -2.55 -10.14 -8.08
C GLU A 40 -2.07 -9.24 -9.23
N VAL A 41 -1.03 -8.41 -9.04
CA VAL A 41 -0.46 -7.57 -10.09
C VAL A 41 0.10 -8.41 -11.24
N LYS A 42 0.84 -9.49 -10.95
CA LYS A 42 1.28 -10.44 -11.99
C LYS A 42 0.10 -11.02 -12.77
N ALA A 43 -0.95 -11.46 -12.06
CA ALA A 43 -2.14 -12.01 -12.69
C ALA A 43 -2.88 -10.98 -13.56
N VAL A 44 -2.84 -9.68 -13.22
CA VAL A 44 -3.39 -8.61 -14.07
C VAL A 44 -2.64 -8.52 -15.38
N PHE A 45 -1.31 -8.47 -15.37
CA PHE A 45 -0.50 -8.40 -16.59
C PHE A 45 -0.71 -9.63 -17.47
N GLU A 46 -0.67 -10.83 -16.90
CA GLU A 46 -0.96 -12.08 -17.61
C GLU A 46 -2.37 -12.12 -18.20
N ALA A 47 -3.37 -11.57 -17.49
CA ALA A 47 -4.74 -11.50 -17.98
C ALA A 47 -4.89 -10.52 -19.15
N VAL A 48 -4.24 -9.35 -19.08
CA VAL A 48 -4.22 -8.35 -20.17
C VAL A 48 -3.56 -8.93 -21.43
N ASP A 49 -2.50 -9.74 -21.28
CA ASP A 49 -1.82 -10.38 -22.41
C ASP A 49 -2.72 -11.43 -23.10
N ARG A 50 -3.69 -12.03 -22.38
CA ARG A 50 -4.69 -12.94 -22.98
C ARG A 50 -5.84 -12.18 -23.64
N SER A 51 -6.46 -11.25 -22.91
CA SER A 51 -7.52 -10.38 -23.43
C SER A 51 -7.75 -9.16 -22.52
N THR A 52 -8.20 -8.06 -23.13
CA THR A 52 -8.57 -6.84 -22.39
C THR A 52 -9.68 -7.12 -21.38
N GLU A 53 -10.65 -7.96 -21.72
CA GLU A 53 -11.78 -8.30 -20.87
C GLU A 53 -11.35 -9.09 -19.61
N GLU A 54 -10.43 -10.04 -19.78
CA GLU A 54 -9.85 -10.75 -18.63
C GLU A 54 -9.03 -9.79 -17.75
N GLY A 55 -8.26 -8.88 -18.37
CA GLY A 55 -7.53 -7.85 -17.69
C GLY A 55 -8.44 -6.94 -16.84
N ARG A 56 -9.57 -6.49 -17.40
CA ARG A 56 -10.57 -5.68 -16.67
C ARG A 56 -11.12 -6.40 -15.45
N ARG A 57 -11.50 -7.68 -15.62
CA ARG A 57 -12.00 -8.51 -14.51
C ARG A 57 -10.94 -8.73 -13.43
N GLN A 58 -9.69 -8.93 -13.82
CA GLN A 58 -8.61 -9.19 -12.88
C GLN A 58 -8.23 -7.91 -12.12
N VAL A 59 -8.11 -6.75 -12.78
CA VAL A 59 -7.76 -5.50 -12.12
C VAL A 59 -8.87 -5.01 -11.20
N ALA A 60 -10.15 -5.26 -11.51
CA ALA A 60 -11.29 -4.94 -10.64
C ALA A 60 -11.20 -5.54 -9.23
N ARG A 61 -10.38 -6.56 -9.03
CA ARG A 61 -10.16 -7.18 -7.70
C ARG A 61 -9.26 -6.37 -6.78
N ILE A 62 -8.48 -5.45 -7.35
CA ILE A 62 -7.45 -4.70 -6.61
C ILE A 62 -7.62 -3.19 -6.68
N VAL A 63 -8.53 -2.67 -7.51
CA VAL A 63 -8.81 -1.24 -7.63
C VAL A 63 -10.23 -0.90 -7.22
N GLY A 64 -10.44 0.30 -6.67
CA GLY A 64 -11.77 0.78 -6.25
C GLY A 64 -12.51 1.61 -7.31
N ARG A 65 -12.00 1.65 -8.57
CA ARG A 65 -12.60 2.42 -9.69
C ARG A 65 -13.32 1.49 -10.68
N ASP A 66 -14.19 2.08 -11.52
CA ASP A 66 -14.81 1.34 -12.62
C ASP A 66 -13.74 0.89 -13.62
N THR A 67 -13.78 -0.38 -13.98
CA THR A 67 -12.81 -1.01 -14.89
C THR A 67 -13.40 -1.38 -16.24
N SER A 68 -14.70 -1.16 -16.45
CA SER A 68 -15.45 -1.64 -17.63
C SER A 68 -14.94 -1.07 -18.96
N ASN A 69 -14.40 0.15 -18.93
CA ASN A 69 -13.94 0.86 -20.14
C ASN A 69 -12.42 1.01 -20.23
N LEU A 70 -11.65 0.44 -19.30
CA LEU A 70 -10.19 0.60 -19.30
C LEU A 70 -9.55 -0.07 -20.53
N SER A 71 -8.65 0.66 -21.18
CA SER A 71 -7.76 0.11 -22.20
C SER A 71 -6.70 -0.81 -21.58
N PRO A 72 -6.01 -1.66 -22.36
CA PRO A 72 -4.92 -2.48 -21.84
C PRO A 72 -3.83 -1.71 -21.10
N GLN A 73 -3.51 -0.49 -21.55
CA GLN A 73 -2.51 0.35 -20.90
C GLN A 73 -3.00 0.95 -19.57
N GLU A 74 -4.26 1.38 -19.52
CA GLU A 74 -4.85 1.87 -18.27
C GLU A 74 -4.99 0.76 -17.22
N ILE A 75 -5.25 -0.48 -17.64
CA ILE A 75 -5.25 -1.65 -16.74
C ILE A 75 -3.87 -1.88 -16.13
N ARG A 76 -2.81 -1.83 -16.96
CA ARG A 76 -1.42 -1.98 -16.48
C ARG A 76 -1.01 -0.83 -15.57
N ALA A 77 -1.35 0.42 -15.94
CA ALA A 77 -1.12 1.60 -15.10
C ALA A 77 -1.78 1.43 -13.73
N ALA A 78 -3.08 1.10 -13.72
CA ALA A 78 -3.85 0.89 -12.49
C ALA A 78 -3.24 -0.17 -11.56
N ALA A 79 -2.74 -1.26 -12.12
CA ALA A 79 -2.08 -2.31 -11.34
C ALA A 79 -0.77 -1.82 -10.69
N LEU A 80 0.02 -1.01 -11.41
CA LEU A 80 1.29 -0.46 -10.91
C LEU A 80 1.06 0.66 -9.89
N GLU A 81 0.08 1.55 -10.11
CA GLU A 81 -0.38 2.56 -9.15
C GLU A 81 -0.76 1.88 -7.83
N THR A 82 -1.64 0.87 -7.90
CA THR A 82 -2.10 0.10 -6.74
C THR A 82 -0.95 -0.63 -6.04
N LEU A 83 0.05 -1.15 -6.78
CA LEU A 83 1.22 -1.79 -6.21
C LEU A 83 2.04 -0.81 -5.36
N SER A 84 2.28 0.40 -5.88
CA SER A 84 3.07 1.41 -5.17
C SER A 84 2.34 1.98 -3.95
N GLU A 85 1.05 2.26 -4.05
CA GLU A 85 0.20 2.73 -2.95
C GLU A 85 0.13 1.71 -1.82
N ASN A 86 -0.18 0.47 -2.14
CA ASN A 86 -0.29 -0.59 -1.13
C ASN A 86 1.04 -1.06 -0.55
N LEU A 87 2.19 -0.79 -1.20
CA LEU A 87 3.48 -0.95 -0.55
C LEU A 87 3.56 -0.06 0.70
N SER A 88 3.08 1.20 0.59
CA SER A 88 2.97 2.09 1.74
C SER A 88 1.96 1.57 2.76
N ASP A 89 0.70 1.41 2.36
CA ASP A 89 -0.43 1.20 3.25
C ASP A 89 -0.56 -0.23 3.77
N GLY A 90 -0.09 -1.18 2.98
CA GLY A 90 -0.17 -2.61 3.29
C GLY A 90 1.09 -3.21 3.91
N VAL A 91 2.22 -2.50 3.89
CA VAL A 91 3.50 -3.03 4.38
C VAL A 91 4.27 -2.01 5.20
N ILE A 92 4.71 -0.90 4.61
CA ILE A 92 5.64 0.02 5.27
C ILE A 92 4.99 0.73 6.46
N ALA A 93 3.76 1.21 6.31
CA ALA A 93 3.06 1.89 7.39
C ALA A 93 2.70 0.95 8.54
N PRO A 94 2.16 -0.26 8.33
CA PRO A 94 2.01 -1.24 9.41
C PRO A 94 3.33 -1.53 10.13
N MET A 95 4.44 -1.72 9.41
CA MET A 95 5.75 -1.99 10.01
C MET A 95 6.29 -0.78 10.78
N PHE A 96 6.10 0.43 10.26
CA PHE A 96 6.46 1.68 10.95
C PHE A 96 5.74 1.80 12.29
N TRP A 97 4.43 1.59 12.32
CA TRP A 97 3.64 1.64 13.55
C TRP A 97 3.94 0.48 14.50
N PHE A 98 4.34 -0.69 13.95
CA PHE A 98 4.86 -1.80 14.76
C PHE A 98 6.18 -1.42 15.44
N ALA A 99 7.11 -0.79 14.74
CA ALA A 99 8.40 -0.37 15.30
C ALA A 99 8.23 0.66 16.43
N LEU A 100 7.25 1.55 16.33
CA LEU A 100 7.00 2.58 17.35
C LEU A 100 6.17 2.10 18.55
N LEU A 101 5.13 1.30 18.33
CA LEU A 101 4.10 0.98 19.33
C LEU A 101 3.83 -0.53 19.46
N GLY A 102 4.63 -1.37 18.81
CA GLY A 102 4.43 -2.82 18.78
C GLY A 102 3.14 -3.26 18.08
N LEU A 103 2.70 -4.48 18.34
CA LEU A 103 1.50 -5.06 17.74
C LEU A 103 0.23 -4.20 17.92
N PRO A 104 -0.04 -3.59 19.08
CA PRO A 104 -1.19 -2.71 19.22
C PRO A 104 -1.19 -1.53 18.26
N GLY A 105 -0.04 -0.89 18.04
CA GLY A 105 0.09 0.22 17.08
C GLY A 105 -0.14 -0.21 15.64
N MET A 106 0.43 -1.34 15.23
CA MET A 106 0.18 -1.94 13.92
C MET A 106 -1.30 -2.25 13.69
N MET A 107 -1.96 -2.87 14.66
CA MET A 107 -3.38 -3.20 14.57
C MET A 107 -4.27 -1.95 14.52
N ALA A 108 -3.97 -0.94 15.35
CA ALA A 108 -4.71 0.32 15.36
C ALA A 108 -4.59 1.02 13.98
N TYR A 109 -3.38 1.11 13.43
CA TYR A 109 -3.17 1.62 12.09
C TYR A 109 -3.98 0.82 11.04
N LYS A 110 -3.92 -0.51 11.07
CA LYS A 110 -4.62 -1.35 10.10
C LYS A 110 -6.15 -1.21 10.20
N MET A 111 -6.69 -1.01 11.41
CA MET A 111 -8.11 -0.69 11.59
C MET A 111 -8.48 0.65 10.95
N VAL A 112 -7.71 1.71 11.17
CA VAL A 112 -7.95 3.02 10.56
C VAL A 112 -7.90 2.94 9.04
N ASN A 113 -6.86 2.35 8.47
CA ASN A 113 -6.69 2.17 7.03
C ASN A 113 -7.82 1.33 6.41
N THR A 114 -8.29 0.28 7.11
CA THR A 114 -9.44 -0.52 6.65
C THR A 114 -10.74 0.28 6.71
N LEU A 115 -10.95 1.06 7.77
CA LEU A 115 -12.13 1.93 7.88
C LEU A 115 -12.15 2.96 6.76
N ASP A 116 -11.02 3.64 6.48
CA ASP A 116 -10.95 4.57 5.35
C ASP A 116 -11.29 3.87 4.03
N SER A 117 -10.71 2.73 3.75
CA SER A 117 -10.96 1.97 2.52
C SER A 117 -12.42 1.52 2.37
N MET A 118 -13.14 1.25 3.47
CA MET A 118 -14.53 0.76 3.43
C MET A 118 -15.57 1.88 3.45
N ILE A 119 -15.33 2.98 4.15
CA ILE A 119 -16.31 4.03 4.42
C ILE A 119 -15.80 5.45 4.12
N GLY A 120 -14.55 5.64 3.77
CA GLY A 120 -13.97 6.92 3.37
C GLY A 120 -14.53 7.45 2.04
N TYR A 121 -15.20 6.58 1.26
CA TYR A 121 -15.93 7.01 0.07
C TYR A 121 -17.09 7.93 0.47
N LYS A 122 -17.17 9.10 -0.20
CA LYS A 122 -18.20 10.13 0.00
C LYS A 122 -19.58 9.63 -0.43
N ASN A 123 -20.19 8.71 0.32
CA ASN A 123 -21.59 8.39 0.17
C ASN A 123 -22.40 9.11 1.26
N GLU A 124 -23.64 9.48 0.96
CA GLU A 124 -24.51 10.28 1.85
C GLU A 124 -24.70 9.66 3.24
N ARG A 125 -24.64 8.33 3.35
CA ARG A 125 -24.88 7.60 4.61
C ARG A 125 -23.72 7.71 5.59
N TYR A 126 -22.46 7.82 5.12
CA TYR A 126 -21.26 7.79 5.96
C TYR A 126 -20.39 9.05 5.81
N LEU A 127 -20.95 10.15 5.25
CA LEU A 127 -20.20 11.34 4.87
C LEU A 127 -19.36 11.91 6.04
N GLU A 128 -19.95 12.03 7.22
CA GLU A 128 -19.25 12.62 8.38
C GLU A 128 -18.28 11.62 9.03
N PHE A 129 -18.72 10.39 9.21
CA PHE A 129 -17.88 9.35 9.84
C PHE A 129 -16.72 8.92 8.95
N GLY A 130 -16.96 8.74 7.66
CA GLY A 130 -15.94 8.44 6.67
C GLY A 130 -14.90 9.54 6.53
N ARG A 131 -15.31 10.81 6.64
CA ARG A 131 -14.38 11.95 6.64
C ARG A 131 -13.40 11.91 7.81
N ILE A 132 -13.86 11.54 9.00
CA ILE A 132 -12.98 11.42 10.17
C ILE A 132 -11.99 10.26 9.97
N ALA A 133 -12.45 9.11 9.46
CA ALA A 133 -11.58 7.97 9.18
C ALA A 133 -10.49 8.34 8.16
N ALA A 134 -10.86 9.00 7.06
CA ALA A 134 -9.92 9.48 6.04
C ALA A 134 -8.88 10.47 6.61
N GLN A 135 -9.30 11.42 7.44
CA GLN A 135 -8.37 12.37 8.06
C GLN A 135 -7.38 11.70 9.00
N ILE A 136 -7.82 10.71 9.79
CA ILE A 136 -6.93 9.97 10.69
C ILE A 136 -5.96 9.11 9.87
N ASP A 137 -6.43 8.46 8.80
CA ASP A 137 -5.59 7.71 7.86
C ASP A 137 -4.55 8.59 7.19
N ASP A 138 -4.93 9.77 6.71
CA ASP A 138 -4.03 10.76 6.12
C ASP A 138 -2.91 11.17 7.08
N ILE A 139 -3.22 11.39 8.35
CA ILE A 139 -2.21 11.72 9.38
C ILE A 139 -1.32 10.50 9.66
N ALA A 140 -1.90 9.32 9.80
CA ALA A 140 -1.17 8.10 10.12
C ALA A 140 -0.21 7.67 8.98
N ASN A 141 -0.56 7.98 7.72
CA ASN A 141 0.23 7.69 6.54
C ASN A 141 1.23 8.79 6.16
N TYR A 142 1.20 9.96 6.79
CA TYR A 142 2.03 11.09 6.38
C TYR A 142 3.54 10.78 6.35
N ILE A 143 4.08 10.21 7.42
CA ILE A 143 5.50 9.80 7.48
C ILE A 143 5.73 8.51 6.68
N PRO A 144 4.94 7.43 6.85
CA PRO A 144 5.14 6.19 6.13
C PRO A 144 5.17 6.32 4.61
N ALA A 145 4.30 7.12 4.01
CA ALA A 145 4.26 7.29 2.55
C ALA A 145 5.56 7.93 2.00
N ARG A 146 6.09 8.90 2.70
CA ARG A 146 7.37 9.54 2.35
C ARG A 146 8.55 8.61 2.58
N LEU A 147 8.54 7.88 3.68
CA LEU A 147 9.53 6.84 3.96
C LEU A 147 9.52 5.78 2.85
N THR A 148 8.34 5.29 2.44
CA THR A 148 8.18 4.35 1.34
C THR A 148 8.82 4.87 0.06
N ALA A 149 8.49 6.09 -0.36
CA ALA A 149 9.04 6.69 -1.57
C ALA A 149 10.57 6.78 -1.55
N TYR A 150 11.16 7.24 -0.44
CA TYR A 150 12.62 7.35 -0.33
C TYR A 150 13.31 5.98 -0.23
N LEU A 151 12.71 4.99 0.43
CA LEU A 151 13.22 3.62 0.42
C LEU A 151 13.19 3.01 -0.99
N MET A 152 12.11 3.23 -1.77
CA MET A 152 12.04 2.80 -3.17
C MET A 152 13.17 3.39 -4.02
N LEU A 153 13.45 4.70 -3.86
CA LEU A 153 14.58 5.34 -4.57
C LEU A 153 15.93 4.77 -4.13
N LEU A 154 16.09 4.47 -2.85
CA LEU A 154 17.32 3.93 -2.29
C LEU A 154 17.61 2.53 -2.85
N VAL A 155 16.63 1.61 -2.75
CA VAL A 155 16.79 0.20 -3.18
C VAL A 155 16.92 0.05 -4.69
N SER A 156 16.42 1.02 -5.47
CA SER A 156 16.52 1.06 -6.93
C SER A 156 17.74 1.84 -7.44
N ASN A 157 18.60 2.33 -6.53
CA ASN A 157 19.75 3.18 -6.89
C ASN A 157 19.37 4.48 -7.64
N ASN A 158 18.17 5.02 -7.38
CA ASN A 158 17.64 6.23 -8.00
C ASN A 158 17.58 7.43 -7.02
N TRP A 159 18.42 7.47 -5.99
CA TRP A 159 18.42 8.52 -4.97
C TRP A 159 18.52 9.95 -5.52
N GLY A 160 19.17 10.12 -6.66
CA GLY A 160 19.24 11.39 -7.37
C GLY A 160 17.90 11.96 -7.84
N LYS A 161 16.84 11.12 -7.90
CA LYS A 161 15.49 11.52 -8.32
C LYS A 161 14.58 11.98 -7.17
N ARG A 162 15.13 12.25 -5.97
CA ARG A 162 14.35 12.72 -4.82
C ARG A 162 13.58 14.04 -5.06
N ASP A 163 14.13 14.92 -5.90
CA ASP A 163 13.47 16.18 -6.23
C ASP A 163 12.28 15.98 -7.17
N PHE A 164 12.32 14.93 -8.01
CA PHE A 164 11.15 14.48 -8.78
C PHE A 164 10.02 14.03 -7.84
N VAL A 165 10.31 13.23 -6.82
CA VAL A 165 9.31 12.79 -5.82
C VAL A 165 8.75 13.98 -5.03
N ARG A 166 9.58 14.95 -4.66
CA ARG A 166 9.12 16.18 -3.98
C ARG A 166 8.19 17.02 -4.84
N ARG A 167 8.44 17.05 -6.16
CA ARG A 167 7.63 17.80 -7.11
C ARG A 167 6.29 17.11 -7.38
N PHE A 168 6.29 15.82 -7.69
CA PHE A 168 5.10 15.10 -8.15
C PHE A 168 4.30 14.43 -7.03
N GLY A 169 4.91 14.12 -5.90
CA GLY A 169 4.21 13.49 -4.78
C GLY A 169 3.00 14.26 -4.26
N PRO A 170 3.06 15.61 -4.14
CA PRO A 170 1.92 16.43 -3.72
C PRO A 170 0.80 16.59 -4.75
N GLU A 171 1.01 16.22 -6.02
CA GLU A 171 0.02 16.41 -7.10
C GLU A 171 -1.18 15.46 -6.97
N HIS A 172 -1.04 14.34 -6.27
CA HIS A 172 -2.14 13.38 -6.08
C HIS A 172 -3.23 13.95 -5.16
N ALA A 173 -4.50 13.51 -5.39
CA ALA A 173 -5.63 13.94 -4.57
C ALA A 173 -5.52 13.50 -3.09
N SER A 174 -4.90 12.34 -2.81
CA SER A 174 -4.48 11.95 -1.47
C SER A 174 -3.14 12.62 -1.14
N PRO A 175 -2.97 13.16 0.05
CA PRO A 175 -1.71 13.79 0.47
C PRO A 175 -0.56 12.79 0.63
N ASN A 176 -0.83 11.50 0.53
CA ASN A 176 0.09 10.40 0.80
C ASN A 176 0.37 9.52 -0.42
N SER A 177 -0.66 9.03 -1.13
CA SER A 177 -0.53 8.04 -2.22
C SER A 177 0.36 8.51 -3.37
N GLY A 178 0.43 9.82 -3.62
CA GLY A 178 1.27 10.38 -4.68
C GLY A 178 2.77 10.22 -4.46
N TYR A 179 3.25 10.04 -3.22
CA TYR A 179 4.68 9.89 -2.95
C TYR A 179 5.24 8.55 -3.45
N PRO A 180 4.67 7.38 -3.08
CA PRO A 180 5.11 6.11 -3.63
C PRO A 180 4.84 5.99 -5.13
N GLU A 181 3.74 6.56 -5.66
CA GLU A 181 3.50 6.63 -7.11
C GLU A 181 4.58 7.43 -7.83
N ALA A 182 4.96 8.61 -7.30
CA ALA A 182 6.02 9.44 -7.88
C ALA A 182 7.39 8.74 -7.82
N ALA A 183 7.67 7.98 -6.75
CA ALA A 183 8.90 7.20 -6.66
C ALA A 183 8.93 6.10 -7.72
N LEU A 184 7.82 5.38 -7.92
CA LEU A 184 7.72 4.36 -8.94
C LEU A 184 7.80 4.96 -10.35
N ALA A 185 7.10 6.09 -10.61
CA ALA A 185 7.19 6.83 -11.87
C ALA A 185 8.63 7.26 -12.18
N ALA A 186 9.35 7.73 -11.15
CA ALA A 186 10.75 8.09 -11.27
C ALA A 186 11.62 6.90 -11.62
N VAL A 187 11.44 5.74 -10.97
CA VAL A 187 12.21 4.52 -11.22
C VAL A 187 11.97 3.99 -12.62
N LEU A 188 10.72 3.90 -13.04
CA LEU A 188 10.32 3.35 -14.34
C LEU A 188 10.50 4.34 -15.49
N ASP A 189 10.76 5.62 -15.21
CA ASP A 189 10.74 6.70 -16.21
C ASP A 189 9.42 6.68 -17.01
N CYS A 190 8.30 6.86 -16.32
CA CYS A 190 6.96 6.81 -16.89
C CYS A 190 6.05 7.91 -16.30
N GLN A 191 4.79 7.91 -16.72
CA GLN A 191 3.76 8.82 -16.22
C GLN A 191 2.54 8.02 -15.76
N PHE A 192 2.06 8.28 -14.53
CA PHE A 192 0.80 7.80 -13.99
C PHE A 192 -0.26 8.91 -13.97
N GLY A 193 -1.49 8.56 -13.58
CA GLY A 193 -2.59 9.51 -13.50
C GLY A 193 -3.35 9.68 -14.81
N GLY A 194 -4.02 10.82 -14.98
CA GLY A 194 -4.91 11.12 -16.10
C GLY A 194 -6.37 10.97 -15.73
N THR A 195 -7.26 11.13 -16.72
CA THR A 195 -8.71 11.06 -16.50
C THR A 195 -9.16 9.61 -16.37
N HIS A 196 -9.89 9.31 -15.30
CA HIS A 196 -10.47 7.99 -15.06
C HIS A 196 -11.96 8.08 -14.76
N ASP A 197 -12.74 7.10 -15.21
CA ASP A 197 -14.17 7.05 -14.90
C ASP A 197 -14.39 6.42 -13.50
N TYR A 198 -15.10 7.19 -12.66
CA TYR A 198 -15.61 6.70 -11.37
C TYR A 198 -17.13 6.69 -11.40
N PHE A 199 -17.73 5.50 -11.51
CA PHE A 199 -19.19 5.32 -11.52
C PHE A 199 -19.91 6.23 -12.54
N GLY A 200 -19.40 6.30 -13.76
CA GLY A 200 -19.97 7.09 -14.86
C GLY A 200 -19.71 8.60 -14.79
N LYS A 201 -18.78 9.02 -13.93
CA LYS A 201 -18.30 10.41 -13.88
C LYS A 201 -16.80 10.45 -14.16
N PRO A 202 -16.33 11.23 -15.16
CA PRO A 202 -14.90 11.40 -15.38
C PRO A 202 -14.31 12.20 -14.22
N VAL A 203 -13.26 11.66 -13.61
CA VAL A 203 -12.47 12.32 -12.57
C VAL A 203 -11.07 12.53 -13.13
N GLU A 204 -10.69 13.80 -13.26
CA GLU A 204 -9.34 14.18 -13.65
C GLU A 204 -8.39 13.96 -12.47
N LYS A 205 -7.39 13.10 -12.65
CA LYS A 205 -6.27 12.99 -11.75
C LYS A 205 -5.06 13.71 -12.36
N PRO A 206 -4.33 14.50 -11.58
CA PRO A 206 -3.07 15.08 -12.03
C PRO A 206 -2.12 14.02 -12.54
N TYR A 207 -1.31 14.38 -13.53
CA TYR A 207 -0.28 13.48 -14.02
C TYR A 207 0.92 13.46 -13.09
N ILE A 208 1.38 12.27 -12.73
CA ILE A 208 2.56 12.02 -11.92
C ILE A 208 3.66 11.45 -12.83
N GLY A 209 4.63 12.30 -13.15
CA GLY A 209 5.68 11.97 -14.10
C GLY A 209 5.62 12.77 -15.40
N THR A 210 6.58 12.56 -16.27
CA THR A 210 6.76 13.38 -17.50
C THR A 210 6.82 12.56 -18.79
N ASN A 211 7.06 11.26 -18.70
CA ASN A 211 7.25 10.39 -19.87
C ASN A 211 6.00 9.50 -20.09
N ALA A 212 5.10 9.98 -20.95
CA ALA A 212 3.89 9.25 -21.36
C ALA A 212 4.28 8.14 -22.36
N ARG A 213 4.59 6.96 -21.86
CA ARG A 213 4.94 5.78 -22.66
C ARG A 213 4.10 4.56 -22.27
N PRO A 214 3.98 3.55 -23.15
CA PRO A 214 3.31 2.31 -22.81
C PRO A 214 4.02 1.55 -21.68
N PHE A 215 3.20 0.95 -20.80
CA PHE A 215 3.67 0.04 -19.76
C PHE A 215 3.91 -1.36 -20.31
N THR A 216 5.02 -1.97 -19.91
CA THR A 216 5.47 -3.28 -20.35
C THR A 216 5.52 -4.29 -19.23
N THR A 217 5.66 -5.57 -19.55
CA THR A 217 5.90 -6.63 -18.57
C THR A 217 7.23 -6.44 -17.83
N GLU A 218 8.20 -5.76 -18.45
CA GLU A 218 9.46 -5.42 -17.78
C GLU A 218 9.26 -4.36 -16.69
N ASP A 219 8.39 -3.36 -16.92
CA ASP A 219 8.02 -2.39 -15.90
C ASP A 219 7.40 -3.06 -14.67
N MET A 220 6.54 -4.07 -14.90
CA MET A 220 5.99 -4.87 -13.82
C MET A 220 7.09 -5.61 -13.04
N ARG A 221 8.07 -6.21 -13.72
CA ARG A 221 9.17 -6.95 -13.06
C ARG A 221 10.00 -6.00 -12.19
N ILE A 222 10.38 -4.84 -12.73
CA ILE A 222 11.12 -3.82 -12.00
C ILE A 222 10.32 -3.33 -10.80
N ALA A 223 9.04 -3.00 -10.98
CA ALA A 223 8.17 -2.55 -9.90
C ALA A 223 8.06 -3.58 -8.77
N ILE A 224 7.87 -4.85 -9.10
CA ILE A 224 7.83 -5.95 -8.11
C ILE A 224 9.18 -6.12 -7.40
N GLN A 225 10.28 -6.00 -8.10
CA GLN A 225 11.61 -6.09 -7.50
C GLN A 225 11.85 -4.93 -6.52
N VAL A 226 11.52 -3.70 -6.90
CA VAL A 226 11.62 -2.52 -6.03
C VAL A 226 10.72 -2.69 -4.80
N ASN A 227 9.48 -3.16 -4.99
CA ASN A 227 8.55 -3.45 -3.90
C ASN A 227 9.16 -4.45 -2.90
N SER A 228 9.61 -5.61 -3.39
CA SER A 228 10.17 -6.67 -2.56
C SER A 228 11.45 -6.24 -1.83
N ASN A 229 12.33 -5.48 -2.50
CA ASN A 229 13.54 -4.95 -1.88
C ASN A 229 13.22 -3.90 -0.81
N THR A 230 12.21 -3.07 -1.03
CA THR A 230 11.74 -2.06 -0.06
C THR A 230 11.15 -2.73 1.19
N GLU A 231 10.33 -3.77 1.01
CA GLU A 231 9.81 -4.61 2.11
C GLU A 231 10.95 -5.21 2.93
N LEU A 232 11.96 -5.78 2.25
CA LEU A 232 13.10 -6.41 2.91
C LEU A 232 13.91 -5.40 3.74
N VAL A 233 14.22 -4.25 3.17
CA VAL A 233 14.99 -3.19 3.86
C VAL A 233 14.22 -2.69 5.09
N MET A 234 12.90 -2.47 4.96
CA MET A 234 12.07 -2.07 6.10
C MET A 234 12.02 -3.14 7.20
N GLY A 235 12.10 -4.43 6.84
CA GLY A 235 12.12 -5.54 7.81
C GLY A 235 13.44 -5.68 8.58
N VAL A 236 14.50 -5.00 8.14
CA VAL A 236 15.83 -5.00 8.80
C VAL A 236 16.02 -3.77 9.70
N ILE A 237 15.30 -2.69 9.45
CA ILE A 237 15.31 -1.45 10.26
C ILE A 237 14.44 -1.64 11.52
#